data_6a2b681e054df49c1949c3915189a467
#
_entry.id   6a2b681e054df49c1949c3915189a467
#
_cell.length_a   1.000
_cell.length_b   1.000
_cell.length_c   1.000
_cell.angle_alpha   90.00
_cell.angle_beta   90.00
_cell.angle_gamma   90.00
#
_symmetry.space_group_name_H-M   'P 1'
#
loop_
_entity.id
_entity.type
_entity.pdbx_description
1 polymer ?
#
loop_
_entity_poly.entity_id
_entity_poly.type
_entity_poly.pdbx_seq_one_letter_code
_entity_poly.pdbx_strand_id
1 'polypeptide(L)'
;MSFSYTRKINYYETDKMGVVHHSNYIRFLDEARCRWLEELNISMEKLEELGYTIPTLEVNCKYKYHITSGDIITIEPKITEFNGVRMTVTYNVIDKKTEKIVINAWTKHCFTDKTLRPINIKKKNEKIYTIFEKLLEEGIKTNK
;
A
#
# COMPACT_ATOMS: atom_id res chain seq x y z
N MET A 1 15.11 5.49 5.33
CA MET A 1 14.79 4.06 5.47
C MET A 1 13.42 3.76 4.89
N SER A 2 13.33 2.64 4.19
CA SER A 2 12.06 2.22 3.60
C SER A 2 11.15 1.63 4.66
N PHE A 3 9.87 1.89 4.53
CA PHE A 3 8.86 1.27 5.39
C PHE A 3 8.62 -0.18 4.99
N SER A 4 8.40 -1.03 5.97
CA SER A 4 7.92 -2.39 5.74
C SER A 4 6.91 -2.76 6.83
N TYR A 5 5.98 -3.62 6.46
CA TYR A 5 4.94 -4.11 7.35
C TYR A 5 5.01 -5.63 7.40
N THR A 6 5.17 -6.18 8.59
CA THR A 6 5.30 -7.62 8.81
C THR A 6 4.07 -8.13 9.55
N ARG A 7 3.52 -9.25 9.07
CA ARG A 7 2.39 -9.88 9.73
C ARG A 7 2.42 -11.40 9.55
N LYS A 8 1.74 -12.09 10.45
CA LYS A 8 1.55 -13.54 10.39
C LYS A 8 0.23 -13.84 9.67
N ILE A 9 0.20 -14.91 8.88
CA ILE A 9 -1.01 -15.39 8.22
C ILE A 9 -1.86 -16.17 9.22
N ASN A 10 -3.13 -15.80 9.32
CA ASN A 10 -4.10 -16.49 10.19
C ASN A 10 -4.80 -17.62 9.45
N TYR A 11 -5.18 -18.65 10.19
CA TYR A 11 -5.89 -19.81 9.62
C TYR A 11 -7.12 -19.40 8.81
N TYR A 12 -7.93 -18.48 9.32
CA TYR A 12 -9.17 -18.06 8.64
C TYR A 12 -8.91 -17.28 7.33
N GLU A 13 -7.68 -16.94 7.05
CA GLU A 13 -7.32 -16.24 5.80
C GLU A 13 -6.99 -17.22 4.68
N THR A 14 -6.98 -18.52 4.97
CA THR A 14 -6.72 -19.56 3.98
C THR A 14 -8.02 -20.09 3.38
N ASP A 15 -7.89 -20.68 2.20
CA ASP A 15 -9.03 -21.31 1.51
C ASP A 15 -9.02 -22.83 1.69
N LYS A 16 -9.91 -23.51 0.96
CA LYS A 16 -10.05 -24.94 1.03
C LYS A 16 -8.80 -25.71 0.60
N MET A 17 -7.93 -25.09 -0.21
CA MET A 17 -6.65 -25.68 -0.64
C MET A 17 -5.55 -25.53 0.42
N GLY A 18 -5.83 -24.83 1.53
CA GLY A 18 -4.87 -24.63 2.60
C GLY A 18 -3.89 -23.48 2.36
N VAL A 19 -4.11 -22.68 1.32
CA VAL A 19 -3.28 -21.51 1.02
C VAL A 19 -4.09 -20.23 1.21
N VAL A 20 -3.41 -19.10 1.34
CA VAL A 20 -4.09 -17.82 1.50
C VAL A 20 -5.05 -17.58 0.34
N HIS A 21 -6.31 -17.26 0.66
CA HIS A 21 -7.29 -16.93 -0.37
C HIS A 21 -6.86 -15.65 -1.08
N HIS A 22 -6.92 -15.68 -2.41
CA HIS A 22 -6.39 -14.57 -3.23
C HIS A 22 -6.96 -13.19 -2.87
N SER A 23 -8.21 -13.12 -2.41
CA SER A 23 -8.82 -11.84 -2.02
C SER A 23 -8.15 -11.22 -0.80
N ASN A 24 -7.54 -12.02 0.07
CA ASN A 24 -6.93 -11.52 1.29
C ASN A 24 -5.65 -10.71 1.02
N TYR A 25 -4.96 -10.97 -0.07
CA TYR A 25 -3.76 -10.20 -0.41
C TYR A 25 -4.08 -8.71 -0.59
N ILE A 26 -5.22 -8.39 -1.19
CA ILE A 26 -5.65 -7.00 -1.36
C ILE A 26 -5.84 -6.34 0.01
N ARG A 27 -6.38 -7.07 0.97
CA ARG A 27 -6.53 -6.58 2.35
C ARG A 27 -5.17 -6.36 3.02
N PHE A 28 -4.22 -7.26 2.77
CA PHE A 28 -2.87 -7.11 3.33
C PHE A 28 -2.17 -5.86 2.78
N LEU A 29 -2.35 -5.57 1.48
CA LEU A 29 -1.81 -4.35 0.88
C LEU A 29 -2.43 -3.11 1.53
N ASP A 30 -3.72 -3.16 1.79
CA ASP A 30 -4.43 -2.07 2.44
C ASP A 30 -3.94 -1.85 3.88
N GLU A 31 -3.73 -2.93 4.63
CA GLU A 31 -3.15 -2.87 5.97
C GLU A 31 -1.78 -2.20 5.93
N ALA A 32 -0.93 -2.62 5.01
CA ALA A 32 0.43 -2.07 4.87
C ALA A 32 0.38 -0.57 4.58
N ARG A 33 -0.50 -0.17 3.66
CA ARG A 33 -0.66 1.23 3.27
C ARG A 33 -1.15 2.07 4.45
N CYS A 34 -2.14 1.59 5.19
CA CYS A 34 -2.68 2.30 6.36
C CYS A 34 -1.62 2.47 7.45
N ARG A 35 -0.84 1.41 7.72
CA ARG A 35 0.25 1.49 8.71
C ARG A 35 1.33 2.46 8.28
N TRP A 36 1.63 2.50 6.99
CA TRP A 36 2.61 3.43 6.45
C TRP A 36 2.18 4.89 6.69
N LEU A 37 0.92 5.19 6.40
CA LEU A 37 0.38 6.54 6.62
C LEU A 37 0.38 6.90 8.11
N GLU A 38 0.05 5.96 8.99
CA GLU A 38 0.10 6.17 10.44
C GLU A 38 1.52 6.55 10.88
N GLU A 39 2.53 5.84 10.40
CA GLU A 39 3.92 6.14 10.71
C GLU A 39 4.36 7.52 10.23
N LEU A 40 3.79 7.99 9.15
CA LEU A 40 4.07 9.31 8.59
C LEU A 40 3.24 10.41 9.26
N ASN A 41 2.43 10.07 10.27
CA ASN A 41 1.53 10.99 10.98
C ASN A 41 0.47 11.62 10.06
N ILE A 42 0.07 10.91 9.02
CA ILE A 42 -1.00 11.28 8.10
C ILE A 42 -1.96 10.10 7.91
N SER A 43 -2.42 9.53 9.04
CA SER A 43 -3.38 8.41 9.01
C SER A 43 -4.62 8.75 8.17
N MET A 44 -5.36 7.73 7.77
CA MET A 44 -6.60 7.94 7.01
C MET A 44 -7.58 8.82 7.78
N GLU A 45 -7.69 8.61 9.10
CA GLU A 45 -8.55 9.42 9.96
C GLU A 45 -8.12 10.89 9.95
N LYS A 46 -6.82 11.13 10.02
CA LYS A 46 -6.27 12.49 10.01
C LYS A 46 -6.51 13.19 8.67
N LEU A 47 -6.33 12.45 7.57
CA LEU A 47 -6.62 12.98 6.24
C LEU A 47 -8.11 13.32 6.11
N GLU A 48 -8.99 12.45 6.60
CA GLU A 48 -10.43 12.70 6.59
C GLU A 48 -10.81 13.95 7.39
N GLU A 49 -10.19 14.15 8.57
CA GLU A 49 -10.39 15.37 9.36
C GLU A 49 -9.99 16.63 8.60
N LEU A 50 -8.95 16.53 7.76
CA LEU A 50 -8.51 17.64 6.92
C LEU A 50 -9.35 17.80 5.65
N GLY A 51 -10.26 16.87 5.39
CA GLY A 51 -11.17 16.92 4.26
C GLY A 51 -10.70 16.18 3.02
N TYR A 52 -9.74 15.25 3.15
CA TYR A 52 -9.16 14.51 2.02
C TYR A 52 -9.36 13.01 2.17
N THR A 53 -9.51 12.33 1.04
CA THR A 53 -9.48 10.87 0.98
C THR A 53 -8.63 10.42 -0.20
N ILE A 54 -8.22 9.15 -0.18
CA ILE A 54 -7.37 8.58 -1.22
C ILE A 54 -7.99 7.24 -1.66
N PRO A 55 -9.09 7.27 -2.43
CA PRO A 55 -9.72 6.04 -2.88
C PRO A 55 -8.83 5.25 -3.83
N THR A 56 -9.04 3.93 -3.86
CA THR A 56 -8.35 3.02 -4.76
C THR A 56 -9.12 2.95 -6.07
N LEU A 57 -8.43 3.17 -7.19
CA LEU A 57 -9.02 3.13 -8.53
C LEU A 57 -8.78 1.80 -9.23
N GLU A 58 -7.62 1.21 -9.05
CA GLU A 58 -7.24 -0.06 -9.67
C GLU A 58 -6.36 -0.87 -8.73
N VAL A 59 -6.46 -2.18 -8.84
CA VAL A 59 -5.61 -3.12 -8.10
C VAL A 59 -5.10 -4.17 -9.08
N ASN A 60 -3.83 -4.49 -9.00
CA ASN A 60 -3.24 -5.59 -9.75
C ASN A 60 -2.39 -6.44 -8.81
N CYS A 61 -2.64 -7.74 -8.77
CA CYS A 61 -1.88 -8.70 -7.99
C CYS A 61 -1.41 -9.84 -8.87
N LYS A 62 -0.13 -10.15 -8.81
CA LYS A 62 0.44 -11.34 -9.44
C LYS A 62 0.86 -12.31 -8.35
N TYR A 63 0.25 -13.49 -8.36
CA TYR A 63 0.43 -14.53 -7.35
C TYR A 63 1.52 -15.49 -7.84
N LYS A 64 2.71 -15.39 -7.26
CA LYS A 64 3.87 -16.20 -7.70
C LYS A 64 4.06 -17.48 -6.91
N TYR A 65 3.89 -17.42 -5.59
CA TYR A 65 4.06 -18.57 -4.70
C TYR A 65 2.96 -18.59 -3.67
N HIS A 66 2.64 -19.78 -3.18
CA HIS A 66 1.64 -19.97 -2.13
C HIS A 66 2.23 -19.65 -0.77
N ILE A 67 1.41 -19.13 0.12
CA ILE A 67 1.71 -19.02 1.54
C ILE A 67 0.54 -19.60 2.33
N THR A 68 0.83 -20.11 3.51
CA THR A 68 -0.13 -20.84 4.34
C THR A 68 -0.26 -20.24 5.73
N SER A 69 -1.19 -20.78 6.51
CA SER A 69 -1.40 -20.38 7.90
C SER A 69 -0.10 -20.51 8.69
N GLY A 70 0.22 -19.51 9.48
CA GLY A 70 1.42 -19.48 10.31
C GLY A 70 2.64 -18.88 9.62
N ASP A 71 2.63 -18.75 8.31
CA ASP A 71 3.73 -18.07 7.59
C ASP A 71 3.74 -16.59 7.96
N ILE A 72 4.92 -16.00 7.91
CA ILE A 72 5.12 -14.57 8.16
C ILE A 72 5.50 -13.90 6.86
N ILE A 73 4.80 -12.82 6.53
CA ILE A 73 5.08 -12.04 5.33
C ILE A 73 5.51 -10.63 5.71
N THR A 74 6.34 -10.04 4.85
CA THR A 74 6.72 -8.64 4.94
C THR A 74 6.28 -7.96 3.65
N ILE A 75 5.58 -6.85 3.79
CA ILE A 75 5.10 -6.06 2.66
C ILE A 75 5.88 -4.77 2.60
N GLU A 76 6.47 -4.49 1.45
CA GLU A 76 7.26 -3.29 1.21
C GLU A 76 6.55 -2.43 0.17
N PRO A 77 5.81 -1.39 0.59
CA PRO A 77 5.18 -0.47 -0.35
C PRO A 77 6.16 0.62 -0.78
N LYS A 78 6.00 1.09 -2.01
CA LYS A 78 6.75 2.23 -2.56
C LYS A 78 5.83 3.04 -3.43
N ILE A 79 5.97 4.37 -3.39
CA ILE A 79 5.27 5.23 -4.34
C ILE A 79 6.14 5.29 -5.60
N THR A 80 5.59 4.86 -6.72
CA THR A 80 6.30 4.84 -8.00
C THR A 80 5.79 5.86 -8.99
N GLU A 81 4.59 6.41 -8.77
CA GLU A 81 4.03 7.49 -9.57
C GLU A 81 3.22 8.42 -8.66
N PHE A 82 3.37 9.71 -8.86
CA PHE A 82 2.62 10.71 -8.10
C PHE A 82 2.71 12.06 -8.81
N ASN A 83 1.57 12.69 -9.04
CA ASN A 83 1.51 14.01 -9.68
C ASN A 83 0.64 15.03 -8.93
N GLY A 84 0.27 14.72 -7.68
CA GLY A 84 -0.60 15.56 -6.87
C GLY A 84 -2.08 15.21 -6.99
N VAL A 85 -2.48 14.55 -8.07
CA VAL A 85 -3.87 14.10 -8.29
C VAL A 85 -3.93 12.58 -8.23
N ARG A 86 -3.02 11.90 -8.93
CA ARG A 86 -2.97 10.43 -9.01
C ARG A 86 -1.69 9.90 -8.38
N MET A 87 -1.77 8.69 -7.88
CA MET A 87 -0.67 8.03 -7.22
C MET A 87 -0.70 6.54 -7.51
N THR A 88 0.47 5.95 -7.74
CA THR A 88 0.63 4.51 -7.85
C THR A 88 1.52 4.04 -6.72
N VAL A 89 1.07 3.02 -6.01
CA VAL A 89 1.85 2.34 -4.98
C VAL A 89 2.16 0.95 -5.49
N THR A 90 3.44 0.58 -5.46
CA THR A 90 3.92 -0.74 -5.85
C THR A 90 4.35 -1.50 -4.61
N TYR A 91 4.04 -2.79 -4.54
CA TYR A 91 4.30 -3.61 -3.35
C TYR A 91 5.06 -4.87 -3.72
N ASN A 92 6.02 -5.22 -2.87
CA ASN A 92 6.59 -6.56 -2.83
C ASN A 92 6.07 -7.22 -1.56
N VAL A 93 5.53 -8.42 -1.69
CA VAL A 93 5.14 -9.25 -0.55
C VAL A 93 6.14 -10.40 -0.48
N ILE A 94 6.85 -10.48 0.62
CA ILE A 94 7.98 -11.39 0.79
C ILE A 94 7.67 -12.41 1.89
N ASP A 95 7.86 -13.70 1.59
CA ASP A 95 7.80 -14.76 2.58
C ASP A 95 9.09 -14.69 3.41
N LYS A 96 8.96 -14.41 4.70
CA LYS A 96 10.11 -14.23 5.58
C LYS A 96 11.00 -15.47 5.68
N LYS A 97 10.42 -16.66 5.61
CA LYS A 97 11.14 -17.91 5.73
C LYS A 97 12.01 -18.21 4.50
N THR A 98 11.47 -18.05 3.31
CA THR A 98 12.17 -18.36 2.06
C THR A 98 12.86 -17.14 1.44
N GLU A 99 12.52 -15.95 1.90
CA GLU A 99 12.98 -14.67 1.35
C GLU A 99 12.55 -14.44 -0.10
N LYS A 100 11.59 -15.23 -0.59
CA LYS A 100 11.07 -15.09 -1.94
C LYS A 100 9.96 -14.06 -1.99
N ILE A 101 9.90 -13.34 -3.10
CA ILE A 101 8.77 -12.47 -3.40
C ILE A 101 7.62 -13.37 -3.83
N VAL A 102 6.57 -13.44 -3.02
CA VAL A 102 5.42 -14.30 -3.28
C VAL A 102 4.33 -13.59 -4.07
N ILE A 103 4.26 -12.27 -3.95
CA ILE A 103 3.30 -11.42 -4.67
C ILE A 103 4.02 -10.17 -5.16
N ASN A 104 3.78 -9.80 -6.41
CA ASN A 104 4.05 -8.46 -6.91
C ASN A 104 2.69 -7.80 -7.16
N ALA A 105 2.53 -6.58 -6.71
CA ALA A 105 1.26 -5.89 -6.83
C ALA A 105 1.46 -4.39 -7.02
N TRP A 106 0.42 -3.74 -7.53
CA TRP A 106 0.34 -2.28 -7.51
C TRP A 106 -1.12 -1.87 -7.32
N THR A 107 -1.29 -0.69 -6.75
CA THR A 107 -2.61 -0.07 -6.60
C THR A 107 -2.51 1.36 -7.09
N LYS A 108 -3.57 1.82 -7.77
CA LYS A 108 -3.66 3.20 -8.25
C LYS A 108 -4.75 3.92 -7.48
N HIS A 109 -4.45 5.16 -7.14
CA HIS A 109 -5.30 6.00 -6.30
C HIS A 109 -5.42 7.40 -6.88
N CYS A 110 -6.42 8.13 -6.41
CA CYS A 110 -6.46 9.58 -6.62
C CYS A 110 -6.73 10.26 -5.29
N PHE A 111 -6.39 11.53 -5.20
CA PHE A 111 -6.73 12.36 -4.04
C PHE A 111 -8.07 13.01 -4.30
N THR A 112 -8.95 12.98 -3.30
CA THR A 112 -10.28 13.56 -3.43
C THR A 112 -10.63 14.42 -2.22
N ASP A 113 -11.69 15.22 -2.35
CA ASP A 113 -12.34 15.87 -1.22
C ASP A 113 -13.36 14.90 -0.59
N LYS A 114 -14.09 15.38 0.42
CA LYS A 114 -15.11 14.57 1.13
C LYS A 114 -16.26 14.10 0.24
N THR A 115 -16.47 14.75 -0.91
CA THR A 115 -17.53 14.37 -1.84
C THR A 115 -17.04 13.44 -2.93
N LEU A 116 -15.80 12.93 -2.78
CA LEU A 116 -15.12 12.04 -3.72
C LEU A 116 -14.81 12.69 -5.07
N ARG A 117 -14.70 14.02 -5.09
CA ARG A 117 -14.24 14.74 -6.29
C ARG A 117 -12.71 14.81 -6.30
N PRO A 118 -12.08 14.48 -7.42
CA PRO A 118 -10.62 14.58 -7.52
C PRO A 118 -10.12 16.00 -7.23
N ILE A 119 -9.03 16.08 -6.48
CA ILE A 119 -8.37 17.34 -6.16
C ILE A 119 -6.88 17.24 -6.47
N ASN A 120 -6.24 18.39 -6.62
CA ASN A 120 -4.78 18.45 -6.68
C ASN A 120 -4.28 18.78 -5.29
N ILE A 121 -3.68 17.82 -4.61
CA ILE A 121 -3.24 17.98 -3.22
C ILE A 121 -2.12 19.03 -3.09
N LYS A 122 -1.36 19.28 -4.15
CA LYS A 122 -0.35 20.33 -4.15
C LYS A 122 -0.97 21.71 -3.91
N LYS A 123 -2.15 21.95 -4.50
CA LYS A 123 -2.88 23.21 -4.35
C LYS A 123 -3.61 23.32 -3.02
N LYS A 124 -4.06 22.18 -2.49
CA LYS A 124 -4.90 22.15 -1.28
C LYS A 124 -4.09 22.09 0.01
N ASN A 125 -2.98 21.36 0.01
CA ASN A 125 -2.16 21.18 1.20
C ASN A 125 -0.73 20.83 0.81
N GLU A 126 0.11 21.85 0.76
CA GLU A 126 1.49 21.69 0.33
C GLU A 126 2.32 20.76 1.23
N LYS A 127 2.03 20.73 2.52
CA LYS A 127 2.72 19.83 3.47
C LYS A 127 2.50 18.36 3.10
N ILE A 128 1.26 17.99 2.83
CA ILE A 128 0.91 16.62 2.43
C ILE A 128 1.54 16.31 1.08
N TYR A 129 1.45 17.23 0.13
CA TYR A 129 2.07 17.05 -1.17
C TYR A 129 3.57 16.75 -1.03
N THR A 130 4.26 17.52 -0.21
CA THR A 130 5.71 17.36 0.00
C THR A 130 6.06 15.99 0.59
N ILE A 131 5.23 15.47 1.51
CA ILE A 131 5.44 14.14 2.08
C ILE A 131 5.40 13.08 0.98
N PHE A 132 4.39 13.11 0.14
CA PHE A 132 4.23 12.12 -0.94
C PHE A 132 5.28 12.30 -2.03
N GLU A 133 5.69 13.54 -2.32
CA GLU A 133 6.75 13.80 -3.28
C GLU A 133 8.08 13.18 -2.82
N LYS A 134 8.40 13.29 -1.53
CA LYS A 134 9.59 12.65 -0.96
C LYS A 134 9.51 11.13 -1.02
N LEU A 135 8.33 10.57 -0.78
CA LEU A 135 8.13 9.12 -0.89
C LEU A 135 8.32 8.66 -2.34
N LEU A 136 7.90 9.46 -3.30
CA LEU A 136 8.13 9.17 -4.72
C LEU A 136 9.63 9.15 -5.04
N GLU A 137 10.38 10.13 -4.56
CA GLU A 137 11.83 10.19 -4.76
C GLU A 137 12.51 8.94 -4.17
N GLU A 138 12.12 8.54 -2.97
CA GLU A 138 12.64 7.33 -2.32
C GLU A 138 12.29 6.08 -3.11
N GLY A 139 11.06 5.98 -3.61
CA GLY A 139 10.60 4.85 -4.39
C GLY A 139 11.37 4.68 -5.71
N ILE A 140 11.66 5.78 -6.38
CA ILE A 140 12.43 5.77 -7.63
C ILE A 140 13.88 5.34 -7.37
N LYS A 141 14.50 5.85 -6.30
CA LYS A 141 15.89 5.50 -5.94
C LYS A 141 16.07 4.01 -5.66
N THR A 142 15.11 3.40 -5.00
CA THR A 142 15.20 1.98 -4.60
C THR A 142 14.86 1.01 -5.74
N ASN A 143 14.32 1.50 -6.85
CA ASN A 143 14.02 0.68 -8.03
C ASN A 143 15.20 0.58 -9.02
N LYS A 144 16.29 1.23 -8.70
CA LYS A 144 17.51 1.15 -9.53
C LYS A 144 18.40 -0.03 -9.10
#